data_e88a144359da383957d17ff865f3ecc2
#
_entry.id   e88a144359da383957d17ff865f3ecc2
#
_cell.length_a   1.000
_cell.length_b   1.000
_cell.length_c   1.000
_cell.angle_alpha   90.00
_cell.angle_beta   90.00
_cell.angle_gamma   90.00
#
_symmetry.space_group_name_H-M   'P 1'
#
loop_
_entity.id
_entity.type
_entity.pdbx_description
1 polymer ?
#
loop_
_entity_poly.entity_id
_entity_poly.type
_entity_poly.pdbx_seq_one_letter_code
_entity_poly.pdbx_strand_id
1 'polypeptide(L)'
;MKKILSAFMCAALIAVSAFAFAGCSKADQASYQIVMITDGGTVTDESYNQSAWQGVKSFAEESGSSYRYYQPKVSDDETLSTETAEQYIDLAVKKGAEYIVLPTDVFEVAVYDKAPLYSNVKFILADGTPHAQGDDTDAYIENVMCVSFDSLQSGFLAGYEAVMAGNTKLGYLGSVKSKTSSLYGAGFVQGAQYAADQLGVPVSMDYADYDSSLLNYDYTVTLTANYQKLDDYNGDYFIVKVVGGTGSGTYTEGQNVTLTADPAENGKVFDHWECKSDTDGVKDSKVNLSTKKKPQTNLLVEKCNCTITAVYRDAESETYPVVVKDIDTVSDYYTEYLMSGNSATVTAPSAPSGMEFSHWETNGYVLEDTTQKTVTVTVNDDNKGVTLTPTYVNSDVPNFRVNVVTGEGGDGQSNGSGWYSADDVVPVSAAAPKEGYIFTHWSNADQLDYGADIVMANEYYQSTTFTMVNRVQALPEDMFDESDTLIFAGGCDEENTVAEATKKYSDQKWAFGAQNYQLNWENYLGICVKDYGNAIEACLKDFKGGHTYTGDCSNNGIYLSYSNADNASGKVDEIANLLASGEITPTPVAPGADVRLVVNSNCFTLNYWIYS
;
A
#
# COMPACT_ATOMS: atom_id res chain seq x y z
N MET A 1 -54.51 52.22 25.49
CA MET A 1 -53.04 51.99 25.60
C MET A 1 -52.59 50.61 25.12
N LYS A 2 -53.32 49.52 25.36
CA LYS A 2 -52.87 48.14 24.91
C LYS A 2 -52.86 47.91 23.41
N LYS A 3 -53.67 48.65 22.58
CA LYS A 3 -53.68 48.50 21.10
C LYS A 3 -52.58 49.30 20.39
N ILE A 4 -52.02 50.33 21.01
CA ILE A 4 -50.95 51.16 20.46
C ILE A 4 -49.59 50.47 20.70
N LEU A 5 -49.44 49.74 21.82
CA LEU A 5 -48.22 48.99 22.13
C LEU A 5 -48.01 47.76 21.21
N SER A 6 -49.13 47.13 20.77
CA SER A 6 -49.10 46.01 19.83
C SER A 6 -48.70 46.46 18.40
N ALA A 7 -49.08 47.65 17.97
CA ALA A 7 -48.70 48.18 16.63
C ALA A 7 -47.21 48.57 16.57
N PHE A 8 -46.63 49.07 17.66
CA PHE A 8 -45.20 49.39 17.71
C PHE A 8 -44.31 48.15 17.81
N MET A 9 -44.77 47.08 18.45
CA MET A 9 -44.03 45.80 18.48
C MET A 9 -44.06 45.08 17.14
N CYS A 10 -45.15 45.12 16.38
CA CYS A 10 -45.22 44.57 15.03
C CYS A 10 -44.37 45.36 14.02
N ALA A 11 -44.31 46.69 14.15
CA ALA A 11 -43.48 47.53 13.28
C ALA A 11 -41.97 47.34 13.58
N ALA A 12 -41.59 47.10 14.83
CA ALA A 12 -40.19 46.76 15.21
C ALA A 12 -39.77 45.37 14.69
N LEU A 13 -40.68 44.37 14.71
CA LEU A 13 -40.41 43.02 14.17
C LEU A 13 -40.31 42.99 12.64
N ILE A 14 -41.09 43.86 11.93
CA ILE A 14 -41.00 43.97 10.47
C ILE A 14 -39.73 44.74 10.06
N ALA A 15 -39.26 45.70 10.84
CA ALA A 15 -38.01 46.39 10.59
C ALA A 15 -36.78 45.49 10.79
N VAL A 16 -36.80 44.59 11.80
CA VAL A 16 -35.72 43.60 12.04
C VAL A 16 -35.72 42.52 10.98
N SER A 17 -36.87 42.10 10.47
CA SER A 17 -36.93 41.12 9.36
C SER A 17 -36.54 41.71 8.00
N ALA A 18 -36.74 42.99 7.76
CA ALA A 18 -36.30 43.68 6.54
C ALA A 18 -34.76 43.89 6.52
N PHE A 19 -34.13 44.08 7.69
CA PHE A 19 -32.66 44.13 7.77
C PHE A 19 -32.00 42.76 7.66
N ALA A 20 -32.68 41.68 8.02
CA ALA A 20 -32.16 40.31 7.88
C ALA A 20 -32.16 39.83 6.41
N PHE A 21 -33.06 40.34 5.55
CA PHE A 21 -33.08 40.01 4.11
C PHE A 21 -32.16 40.89 3.25
N ALA A 22 -31.72 42.06 3.72
CA ALA A 22 -30.74 42.88 3.01
C ALA A 22 -29.29 42.47 3.22
N GLY A 23 -29.03 41.54 4.16
CA GLY A 23 -27.70 41.00 4.44
C GLY A 23 -27.29 39.78 3.59
N CYS A 24 -28.23 39.08 2.96
CA CYS A 24 -27.90 37.87 2.18
C CYS A 24 -27.41 38.11 0.74
N SER A 25 -27.52 39.32 0.21
CA SER A 25 -27.07 39.63 -1.16
C SER A 25 -25.66 40.24 -1.24
N LYS A 26 -24.99 40.48 -0.09
CA LYS A 26 -23.61 40.99 -0.08
C LYS A 26 -22.56 39.91 0.24
N ALA A 27 -22.96 38.73 0.69
CA ALA A 27 -22.01 37.66 1.00
C ALA A 27 -21.32 37.07 -0.25
N ASP A 28 -21.94 37.19 -1.41
CA ASP A 28 -21.37 36.70 -2.68
C ASP A 28 -20.37 37.67 -3.35
N GLN A 29 -20.16 38.86 -2.80
CA GLN A 29 -19.21 39.89 -3.32
C GLN A 29 -18.04 40.15 -2.35
N ALA A 30 -17.88 39.38 -1.31
CA ALA A 30 -16.72 39.55 -0.43
C ALA A 30 -15.43 39.22 -1.22
N SER A 31 -14.52 40.19 -1.25
CA SER A 31 -13.17 40.06 -1.77
C SER A 31 -12.22 39.73 -0.62
N TYR A 32 -11.32 38.79 -0.81
CA TYR A 32 -10.33 38.38 0.18
C TYR A 32 -8.93 38.54 -0.41
N GLN A 33 -8.09 39.33 0.26
CA GLN A 33 -6.72 39.59 -0.17
C GLN A 33 -5.81 38.37 0.02
N ILE A 34 -6.05 37.60 1.09
CA ILE A 34 -5.29 36.39 1.37
C ILE A 34 -6.23 35.21 1.39
N VAL A 35 -5.96 34.20 0.57
CA VAL A 35 -6.73 32.97 0.52
C VAL A 35 -5.79 31.80 0.75
N MET A 36 -6.10 30.96 1.73
CA MET A 36 -5.47 29.67 1.90
C MET A 36 -6.39 28.59 1.32
N ILE A 37 -5.82 27.60 0.64
CA ILE A 37 -6.55 26.43 0.14
C ILE A 37 -5.95 25.21 0.82
N THR A 38 -6.74 24.44 1.59
CA THR A 38 -6.28 23.22 2.21
C THR A 38 -6.28 22.07 1.20
N ASP A 39 -5.57 21.00 1.49
CA ASP A 39 -5.55 19.77 0.70
C ASP A 39 -6.83 18.91 0.83
N GLY A 40 -7.84 19.38 1.54
CA GLY A 40 -9.06 18.69 1.94
C GLY A 40 -9.16 18.57 3.46
N GLY A 41 -8.05 18.61 4.16
CA GLY A 41 -7.97 18.65 5.62
C GLY A 41 -8.55 19.94 6.22
N THR A 42 -8.84 19.91 7.51
CA THR A 42 -9.43 21.04 8.24
C THR A 42 -8.34 21.97 8.78
N VAL A 43 -8.67 23.23 9.01
CA VAL A 43 -7.77 24.17 9.70
C VAL A 43 -7.72 23.98 11.23
N THR A 44 -8.20 22.85 11.71
CA THR A 44 -8.19 22.40 13.12
C THR A 44 -7.70 20.95 13.22
N ASP A 45 -6.85 20.54 12.29
CA ASP A 45 -6.33 19.18 12.15
C ASP A 45 -5.16 18.87 13.11
N GLU A 46 -4.76 19.86 13.91
CA GLU A 46 -3.57 19.78 14.77
C GLU A 46 -2.27 19.50 13.98
N SER A 47 -2.26 19.81 12.69
CA SER A 47 -1.16 19.56 11.76
C SER A 47 -0.82 20.82 10.92
N TYR A 48 -0.26 20.63 9.73
CA TYR A 48 0.24 21.68 8.84
C TYR A 48 -0.88 22.65 8.35
N ASN A 49 -2.10 22.19 8.08
CA ASN A 49 -3.20 23.09 7.70
C ASN A 49 -3.52 24.09 8.82
N GLN A 50 -3.61 23.61 10.06
CA GLN A 50 -3.85 24.46 11.21
C GLN A 50 -2.69 25.43 11.43
N SER A 51 -1.45 24.97 11.37
CA SER A 51 -0.27 25.80 11.55
C SER A 51 -0.16 26.87 10.46
N ALA A 52 -0.30 26.52 9.18
CA ALA A 52 -0.29 27.47 8.08
C ALA A 52 -1.41 28.50 8.20
N TRP A 53 -2.62 28.05 8.60
CA TRP A 53 -3.75 28.95 8.82
C TRP A 53 -3.50 29.96 9.95
N GLN A 54 -2.80 29.55 11.00
CA GLN A 54 -2.41 30.47 12.09
C GLN A 54 -1.47 31.56 11.57
N GLY A 55 -0.50 31.22 10.72
CA GLY A 55 0.39 32.19 10.09
C GLY A 55 -0.34 33.17 9.19
N VAL A 56 -1.30 32.70 8.38
CA VAL A 56 -2.17 33.56 7.58
C VAL A 56 -2.97 34.52 8.46
N LYS A 57 -3.55 34.04 9.56
CA LYS A 57 -4.31 34.87 10.50
C LYS A 57 -3.43 35.91 11.18
N SER A 58 -2.27 35.51 11.69
CA SER A 58 -1.33 36.39 12.37
C SER A 58 -0.98 37.60 11.47
N PHE A 59 -0.54 37.32 10.23
CA PHE A 59 -0.21 38.35 9.28
C PHE A 59 -1.43 39.22 8.89
N ALA A 60 -2.58 38.61 8.62
CA ALA A 60 -3.77 39.34 8.19
C ALA A 60 -4.30 40.28 9.29
N GLU A 61 -4.26 39.84 10.55
CA GLU A 61 -4.66 40.65 11.71
C GLU A 61 -3.69 41.83 11.94
N GLU A 62 -2.37 41.60 11.75
CA GLU A 62 -1.36 42.65 11.86
C GLU A 62 -1.46 43.67 10.71
N SER A 63 -1.64 43.20 9.48
CA SER A 63 -1.71 44.07 8.28
C SER A 63 -3.07 44.68 8.03
N GLY A 64 -4.13 44.21 8.68
CA GLY A 64 -5.52 44.61 8.42
C GLY A 64 -6.08 44.04 7.12
N SER A 65 -5.46 43.01 6.55
CA SER A 65 -5.87 42.37 5.30
C SER A 65 -7.09 41.48 5.49
N SER A 66 -7.95 41.40 4.49
CA SER A 66 -9.06 40.44 4.47
C SER A 66 -8.54 39.05 4.10
N TYR A 67 -8.99 38.03 4.83
CA TYR A 67 -8.49 36.67 4.63
C TYR A 67 -9.59 35.62 4.72
N ARG A 68 -9.36 34.47 4.07
CA ARG A 68 -10.26 33.32 4.07
C ARG A 68 -9.47 32.03 3.77
N TYR A 69 -10.02 30.88 4.20
CA TYR A 69 -9.60 29.59 3.63
C TYR A 69 -10.72 28.95 2.81
N TYR A 70 -10.32 28.10 1.90
CA TYR A 70 -11.17 27.15 1.19
C TYR A 70 -10.73 25.75 1.53
N GLN A 71 -11.70 24.88 1.75
CA GLN A 71 -11.49 23.46 1.99
C GLN A 71 -12.13 22.68 0.85
N PRO A 72 -11.35 22.15 -0.11
CA PRO A 72 -11.84 21.26 -1.13
C PRO A 72 -12.50 20.03 -0.50
N LYS A 73 -13.49 19.48 -1.16
CA LYS A 73 -14.06 18.19 -0.76
C LYS A 73 -13.25 17.10 -1.42
N VAL A 74 -12.69 16.25 -0.60
CA VAL A 74 -11.95 15.04 -0.98
C VAL A 74 -12.66 13.88 -0.31
N SER A 75 -12.75 12.73 -0.97
CA SER A 75 -13.26 11.50 -0.34
C SER A 75 -12.23 10.97 0.65
N ASP A 76 -12.66 10.25 1.68
CA ASP A 76 -11.79 9.83 2.79
C ASP A 76 -10.57 9.00 2.34
N ASP A 77 -10.66 8.35 1.17
CA ASP A 77 -9.60 7.49 0.60
C ASP A 77 -8.90 8.12 -0.63
N GLU A 78 -9.10 9.41 -0.91
CA GLU A 78 -8.54 10.07 -2.09
C GLU A 78 -7.69 11.29 -1.71
N THR A 79 -6.62 11.53 -2.46
CA THR A 79 -5.85 12.79 -2.40
C THR A 79 -6.51 13.87 -3.25
N LEU A 80 -6.25 15.14 -2.94
CA LEU A 80 -6.75 16.27 -3.72
C LEU A 80 -6.23 16.19 -5.17
N SER A 81 -7.16 16.09 -6.14
CA SER A 81 -6.76 16.07 -7.55
C SER A 81 -6.26 17.43 -8.03
N THR A 82 -5.31 17.43 -8.97
CA THR A 82 -4.78 18.64 -9.61
C THR A 82 -5.91 19.50 -10.20
N GLU A 83 -6.89 18.89 -10.89
CA GLU A 83 -8.03 19.62 -11.46
C GLU A 83 -8.85 20.36 -10.39
N THR A 84 -9.10 19.70 -9.25
CA THR A 84 -9.82 20.33 -8.13
C THR A 84 -9.01 21.46 -7.51
N ALA A 85 -7.70 21.25 -7.30
CA ALA A 85 -6.79 22.30 -6.81
C ALA A 85 -6.81 23.53 -7.71
N GLU A 86 -6.73 23.35 -9.04
CA GLU A 86 -6.82 24.42 -10.03
C GLU A 86 -8.14 25.19 -9.97
N GLN A 87 -9.27 24.48 -9.83
CA GLN A 87 -10.59 25.12 -9.71
C GLN A 87 -10.67 26.02 -8.48
N TYR A 88 -10.08 25.61 -7.36
CA TYR A 88 -10.05 26.43 -6.15
C TYR A 88 -9.07 27.60 -6.24
N ILE A 89 -7.94 27.45 -6.96
CA ILE A 89 -7.04 28.57 -7.31
C ILE A 89 -7.80 29.61 -8.14
N ASP A 90 -8.48 29.17 -9.21
CA ASP A 90 -9.28 30.04 -10.07
C ASP A 90 -10.39 30.77 -9.29
N LEU A 91 -11.01 30.07 -8.32
CA LEU A 91 -12.00 30.67 -7.44
C LEU A 91 -11.39 31.75 -6.54
N ALA A 92 -10.21 31.49 -5.95
CA ALA A 92 -9.51 32.44 -5.10
C ALA A 92 -9.17 33.72 -5.88
N VAL A 93 -8.61 33.56 -7.08
CA VAL A 93 -8.30 34.71 -7.98
C VAL A 93 -9.55 35.48 -8.35
N LYS A 94 -10.62 34.79 -8.71
CA LYS A 94 -11.92 35.43 -9.04
C LYS A 94 -12.50 36.21 -7.85
N LYS A 95 -12.20 35.81 -6.62
CA LYS A 95 -12.62 36.49 -5.39
C LYS A 95 -11.65 37.59 -4.94
N GLY A 96 -10.64 37.90 -5.75
CA GLY A 96 -9.73 39.02 -5.56
C GLY A 96 -8.51 38.72 -4.69
N ALA A 97 -8.06 37.46 -4.63
CA ALA A 97 -6.86 37.08 -3.90
C ALA A 97 -5.62 37.81 -4.48
N GLU A 98 -4.86 38.45 -3.63
CA GLU A 98 -3.53 38.98 -3.89
C GLU A 98 -2.45 37.95 -3.51
N TYR A 99 -2.74 37.14 -2.50
CA TYR A 99 -1.93 36.02 -2.02
C TYR A 99 -2.77 34.74 -1.98
N ILE A 100 -2.18 33.63 -2.46
CA ILE A 100 -2.73 32.28 -2.33
C ILE A 100 -1.71 31.42 -1.59
N VAL A 101 -2.10 30.86 -0.45
CA VAL A 101 -1.28 30.00 0.40
C VAL A 101 -1.72 28.56 0.25
N LEU A 102 -0.79 27.66 -0.02
CA LEU A 102 -0.97 26.26 -0.38
C LEU A 102 -0.01 25.43 0.50
N PRO A 103 -0.51 24.73 1.51
CA PRO A 103 0.33 24.24 2.62
C PRO A 103 1.03 22.91 2.38
N THR A 104 0.87 22.26 1.20
CA THR A 104 1.49 20.96 0.91
C THR A 104 1.91 20.82 -0.55
N ASP A 105 2.73 19.79 -0.84
CA ASP A 105 3.22 19.38 -2.15
C ASP A 105 2.11 18.97 -3.14
N VAL A 106 0.96 18.53 -2.65
CA VAL A 106 -0.19 18.16 -3.51
C VAL A 106 -0.59 19.24 -4.51
N PHE A 107 -0.18 20.49 -4.27
CA PHE A 107 -0.44 21.65 -5.13
C PHE A 107 0.64 21.95 -6.18
N GLU A 108 1.75 21.20 -6.22
CA GLU A 108 2.92 21.50 -7.07
C GLU A 108 2.56 21.66 -8.55
N VAL A 109 1.83 20.69 -9.12
CA VAL A 109 1.40 20.71 -10.52
C VAL A 109 0.36 21.81 -10.75
N ALA A 110 -0.60 21.98 -9.86
CA ALA A 110 -1.63 23.01 -9.99
C ALA A 110 -1.01 24.44 -9.94
N VAL A 111 0.02 24.65 -9.11
CA VAL A 111 0.77 25.90 -9.06
C VAL A 111 1.58 26.11 -10.33
N TYR A 112 2.23 25.06 -10.83
CA TYR A 112 2.97 25.11 -12.08
C TYR A 112 2.08 25.58 -13.24
N ASP A 113 0.87 25.04 -13.36
CA ASP A 113 -0.05 25.35 -14.44
C ASP A 113 -0.74 26.71 -14.26
N LYS A 114 -1.07 27.11 -13.03
CA LYS A 114 -1.89 28.31 -12.77
C LYS A 114 -1.11 29.57 -12.45
N ALA A 115 0.01 29.50 -11.75
CA ALA A 115 0.72 30.69 -11.32
C ALA A 115 1.17 31.59 -12.51
N PRO A 116 1.68 31.04 -13.63
CA PRO A 116 2.06 31.86 -14.78
C PRO A 116 0.86 32.60 -15.41
N LEU A 117 -0.37 32.08 -15.28
CA LEU A 117 -1.58 32.70 -15.82
C LEU A 117 -2.04 33.90 -14.98
N TYR A 118 -1.61 33.97 -13.71
CA TYR A 118 -2.03 34.96 -12.72
C TYR A 118 -0.86 35.78 -12.17
N SER A 119 -0.08 36.40 -13.05
CA SER A 119 1.17 37.10 -12.71
C SER A 119 1.04 38.21 -11.64
N ASN A 120 -0.16 38.71 -11.39
CA ASN A 120 -0.43 39.68 -10.32
C ASN A 120 -0.79 39.06 -8.98
N VAL A 121 -0.92 37.74 -8.91
CA VAL A 121 -1.19 36.98 -7.68
C VAL A 121 0.09 36.34 -7.21
N LYS A 122 0.35 36.41 -5.93
CA LYS A 122 1.51 35.81 -5.25
C LYS A 122 1.12 34.48 -4.66
N PHE A 123 1.85 33.43 -5.00
CA PHE A 123 1.64 32.08 -4.50
C PHE A 123 2.69 31.73 -3.46
N ILE A 124 2.27 31.16 -2.34
CA ILE A 124 3.17 30.60 -1.32
C ILE A 124 2.86 29.11 -1.26
N LEU A 125 3.81 28.28 -1.69
CA LEU A 125 3.70 26.82 -1.72
C LEU A 125 4.64 26.23 -0.66
N ALA A 126 4.08 25.52 0.31
CA ALA A 126 4.88 24.91 1.37
C ALA A 126 5.09 23.40 1.14
N ASP A 127 6.25 22.93 1.55
CA ASP A 127 6.76 21.55 1.42
C ASP A 127 6.74 21.00 -0.03
N GLY A 128 6.75 21.89 -1.02
CA GLY A 128 6.76 21.51 -2.41
C GLY A 128 7.44 22.53 -3.31
N THR A 129 7.73 22.12 -4.54
CA THR A 129 8.28 22.95 -5.61
C THR A 129 7.48 22.73 -6.89
N PRO A 130 7.01 23.78 -7.60
CA PRO A 130 6.21 23.61 -8.81
C PRO A 130 6.95 22.80 -9.87
N HIS A 131 6.26 21.85 -10.50
CA HIS A 131 6.76 21.07 -11.62
C HIS A 131 5.63 20.67 -12.57
N ALA A 132 5.96 20.30 -13.82
CA ALA A 132 4.98 19.81 -14.77
C ALA A 132 4.51 18.39 -14.38
N GLN A 133 3.26 18.06 -14.74
CA GLN A 133 2.76 16.71 -14.49
C GLN A 133 3.63 15.63 -15.16
N GLY A 134 4.11 14.67 -14.38
CA GLY A 134 4.97 13.58 -14.85
C GLY A 134 6.44 13.97 -15.10
N ASP A 135 6.87 15.14 -14.65
CA ASP A 135 8.25 15.61 -14.71
C ASP A 135 8.60 16.26 -13.36
N ASP A 136 9.40 15.57 -12.55
CA ASP A 136 9.81 16.02 -11.21
C ASP A 136 10.89 17.12 -11.25
N THR A 137 11.10 17.78 -12.38
CA THR A 137 12.06 18.88 -12.50
C THR A 137 11.51 20.17 -11.91
N ASP A 138 12.13 20.65 -10.85
CA ASP A 138 11.76 21.89 -10.16
C ASP A 138 11.67 23.07 -11.14
N ALA A 139 10.54 23.77 -11.14
CA ALA A 139 10.30 24.96 -11.95
C ALA A 139 10.39 26.24 -11.13
N TYR A 140 11.09 27.22 -11.68
CA TYR A 140 11.23 28.54 -11.08
C TYR A 140 10.17 29.49 -11.65
N ILE A 141 9.21 29.90 -10.84
CA ILE A 141 8.09 30.75 -11.28
C ILE A 141 8.14 32.09 -10.52
N GLU A 142 8.19 33.22 -11.26
CA GLU A 142 8.47 34.54 -10.73
C GLU A 142 7.48 35.01 -9.63
N ASN A 143 6.25 34.57 -9.67
CA ASN A 143 5.22 34.90 -8.67
C ASN A 143 4.92 33.78 -7.68
N VAL A 144 5.80 32.78 -7.56
CA VAL A 144 5.74 31.70 -6.56
C VAL A 144 6.90 31.83 -5.59
N MET A 145 6.62 31.74 -4.31
CA MET A 145 7.60 31.56 -3.24
C MET A 145 7.39 30.22 -2.58
N CYS A 146 8.39 29.36 -2.62
CA CYS A 146 8.34 28.06 -1.97
C CYS A 146 8.76 28.17 -0.51
N VAL A 147 8.26 27.25 0.32
CA VAL A 147 8.69 27.05 1.71
C VAL A 147 9.19 25.62 1.85
N SER A 148 10.40 25.46 2.33
CA SER A 148 10.98 24.17 2.70
C SER A 148 11.43 24.18 4.15
N PHE A 149 11.69 22.99 4.72
CA PHE A 149 12.19 22.85 6.09
C PHE A 149 13.46 22.01 6.10
N ASP A 150 14.41 22.37 6.97
CA ASP A 150 15.67 21.62 7.12
C ASP A 150 15.45 20.35 7.96
N SER A 151 14.96 19.31 7.29
CA SER A 151 14.71 17.99 7.92
C SER A 151 16.01 17.33 8.42
N LEU A 152 17.17 17.68 7.85
CA LEU A 152 18.47 17.18 8.30
C LEU A 152 18.82 17.72 9.70
N GLN A 153 18.61 19.01 9.94
CA GLN A 153 18.80 19.61 11.26
C GLN A 153 17.76 19.08 12.26
N SER A 154 16.49 18.92 11.84
CA SER A 154 15.45 18.33 12.68
C SER A 154 15.80 16.92 13.14
N GLY A 155 16.24 16.05 12.20
CA GLY A 155 16.70 14.70 12.51
C GLY A 155 17.88 14.71 13.46
N PHE A 156 18.86 15.64 13.25
CA PHE A 156 20.02 15.78 14.13
C PHE A 156 19.61 16.11 15.58
N LEU A 157 18.68 17.05 15.77
CA LEU A 157 18.18 17.39 17.11
C LEU A 157 17.51 16.17 17.77
N ALA A 158 16.70 15.41 17.03
CA ALA A 158 16.04 14.22 17.54
C ALA A 158 17.03 13.12 17.94
N GLY A 159 18.02 12.85 17.10
CA GLY A 159 19.07 11.85 17.37
C GLY A 159 19.94 12.23 18.58
N TYR A 160 20.32 13.49 18.65
CA TYR A 160 21.04 14.01 19.81
C TYR A 160 20.24 13.85 21.10
N GLU A 161 18.97 14.29 21.09
CA GLU A 161 18.10 14.21 22.27
C GLU A 161 17.84 12.76 22.68
N ALA A 162 17.63 11.86 21.73
CA ALA A 162 17.40 10.44 22.01
C ALA A 162 18.50 9.86 22.90
N VAL A 163 19.77 10.11 22.55
CA VAL A 163 20.92 9.62 23.32
C VAL A 163 21.10 10.38 24.63
N MET A 164 20.91 11.71 24.62
CA MET A 164 21.04 12.53 25.82
C MET A 164 19.95 12.21 26.85
N ALA A 165 18.78 11.75 26.43
CA ALA A 165 17.71 11.23 27.30
C ALA A 165 18.00 9.82 27.83
N GLY A 166 19.15 9.23 27.49
CA GLY A 166 19.62 7.94 28.02
C GLY A 166 19.35 6.73 27.14
N ASN A 167 18.80 6.91 25.93
CA ASN A 167 18.56 5.80 25.02
C ASN A 167 19.85 5.41 24.27
N THR A 168 20.23 4.14 24.30
CA THR A 168 21.47 3.64 23.69
C THR A 168 21.24 2.60 22.59
N LYS A 169 19.98 2.21 22.39
CA LYS A 169 19.54 1.34 21.31
C LYS A 169 18.40 2.04 20.59
N LEU A 170 18.64 2.43 19.36
CA LEU A 170 17.78 3.28 18.58
C LEU A 170 17.27 2.56 17.35
N GLY A 171 16.09 2.95 16.86
CA GLY A 171 15.57 2.55 15.58
C GLY A 171 15.21 3.74 14.71
N TYR A 172 15.42 3.62 13.40
CA TYR A 172 14.94 4.58 12.42
C TYR A 172 14.18 3.84 11.31
N LEU A 173 13.02 4.36 10.98
CA LEU A 173 12.21 3.88 9.87
C LEU A 173 11.96 5.02 8.89
N GLY A 174 12.40 4.87 7.65
CA GLY A 174 12.31 5.88 6.61
C GLY A 174 11.85 5.33 5.27
N SER A 175 11.64 6.23 4.29
CA SER A 175 11.31 5.89 2.92
C SER A 175 12.46 6.21 1.97
N VAL A 176 12.90 5.21 1.18
CA VAL A 176 14.02 5.35 0.21
C VAL A 176 13.76 6.40 -0.86
N LYS A 177 12.50 6.66 -1.19
CA LYS A 177 12.11 7.62 -2.25
C LYS A 177 11.87 9.03 -1.71
N SER A 178 11.68 9.18 -0.42
CA SER A 178 11.42 10.48 0.19
C SER A 178 12.73 11.20 0.53
N LYS A 179 12.95 12.34 -0.13
CA LYS A 179 14.07 13.23 0.21
C LYS A 179 14.01 13.71 1.66
N THR A 180 12.81 14.03 2.12
CA THR A 180 12.57 14.47 3.50
C THR A 180 12.94 13.39 4.50
N SER A 181 12.46 12.15 4.28
CA SER A 181 12.76 10.99 5.12
C SER A 181 14.26 10.70 5.16
N SER A 182 14.93 10.66 4.00
CA SER A 182 16.38 10.45 3.93
C SER A 182 17.18 11.51 4.70
N LEU A 183 16.72 12.77 4.67
CA LEU A 183 17.36 13.86 5.43
C LEU A 183 17.10 13.71 6.93
N TYR A 184 15.89 13.35 7.36
CA TYR A 184 15.59 13.05 8.77
C TYR A 184 16.50 11.92 9.29
N GLY A 185 16.58 10.82 8.55
CA GLY A 185 17.39 9.66 8.93
C GLY A 185 18.88 9.97 9.02
N ALA A 186 19.43 10.64 8.01
CA ALA A 186 20.82 11.07 8.01
C ALA A 186 21.14 12.03 9.19
N GLY A 187 20.21 12.93 9.49
CA GLY A 187 20.31 13.80 10.66
C GLY A 187 20.28 13.00 11.96
N PHE A 188 19.32 12.09 12.10
CA PHE A 188 19.14 11.27 13.30
C PHE A 188 20.38 10.43 13.63
N VAL A 189 20.98 9.78 12.61
CA VAL A 189 22.26 9.06 12.75
C VAL A 189 23.37 9.97 13.26
N GLN A 190 23.57 11.15 12.64
CA GLN A 190 24.66 12.05 12.98
C GLN A 190 24.48 12.71 14.36
N GLY A 191 23.23 13.07 14.72
CA GLY A 191 22.92 13.62 16.04
C GLY A 191 23.14 12.61 17.16
N ALA A 192 22.69 11.36 16.96
CA ALA A 192 22.89 10.28 17.91
C ALA A 192 24.40 9.95 18.08
N GLN A 193 25.15 9.89 16.96
CA GLN A 193 26.60 9.70 16.97
C GLN A 193 27.31 10.82 17.74
N TYR A 194 26.94 12.09 17.48
CA TYR A 194 27.52 13.24 18.14
C TYR A 194 27.33 13.20 19.65
N ALA A 195 26.12 12.82 20.12
CA ALA A 195 25.84 12.66 21.54
C ALA A 195 26.59 11.46 22.16
N ALA A 196 26.67 10.33 21.45
CA ALA A 196 27.41 9.15 21.87
C ALA A 196 28.90 9.47 22.09
N ASP A 197 29.52 10.23 21.19
CA ASP A 197 30.91 10.68 21.29
C ASP A 197 31.12 11.67 22.46
N GLN A 198 30.17 12.60 22.66
CA GLN A 198 30.23 13.52 23.81
C GLN A 198 30.18 12.81 25.16
N LEU A 199 29.34 11.79 25.25
CA LEU A 199 29.14 11.04 26.52
C LEU A 199 30.19 9.92 26.68
N GLY A 200 30.83 9.48 25.61
CA GLY A 200 31.73 8.32 25.59
C GLY A 200 30.97 7.02 25.85
N VAL A 201 29.68 6.91 25.43
CA VAL A 201 28.82 5.73 25.63
C VAL A 201 28.59 5.00 24.31
N PRO A 202 28.55 3.66 24.31
CA PRO A 202 28.22 2.92 23.10
C PRO A 202 26.72 3.04 22.78
N VAL A 203 26.42 3.41 21.55
CA VAL A 203 25.07 3.49 21.00
C VAL A 203 24.99 2.59 19.77
N SER A 204 23.90 1.84 19.64
CA SER A 204 23.55 1.10 18.43
C SER A 204 22.26 1.62 17.83
N MET A 205 22.14 1.57 16.51
CA MET A 205 20.93 1.95 15.80
C MET A 205 20.63 0.94 14.70
N ASP A 206 19.37 0.53 14.67
CA ASP A 206 18.77 -0.23 13.59
C ASP A 206 18.08 0.76 12.64
N TYR A 207 18.59 0.86 11.41
CA TYR A 207 18.13 1.81 10.42
C TYR A 207 17.55 1.08 9.21
N ALA A 208 16.30 1.35 8.90
CA ALA A 208 15.65 0.80 7.74
C ALA A 208 15.04 1.89 6.88
N ASP A 209 15.43 1.86 5.62
CA ASP A 209 14.75 2.56 4.55
C ASP A 209 13.93 1.56 3.75
N TYR A 210 12.64 1.83 3.57
CA TYR A 210 11.79 1.03 2.72
C TYR A 210 11.10 1.91 1.67
N ASP A 211 10.68 1.27 0.59
CA ASP A 211 9.91 1.93 -0.44
C ASP A 211 8.43 1.88 -0.08
N SER A 212 7.87 2.99 0.44
CA SER A 212 6.44 3.07 0.78
C SER A 212 5.54 2.84 -0.43
N SER A 213 6.06 3.08 -1.65
CA SER A 213 5.35 2.71 -2.86
C SER A 213 5.22 1.19 -3.01
N LEU A 214 6.03 0.40 -2.29
CA LEU A 214 5.92 -1.04 -2.25
C LEU A 214 4.70 -1.53 -1.43
N LEU A 215 4.12 -0.72 -0.56
CA LEU A 215 2.90 -1.05 0.17
C LEU A 215 1.64 -1.00 -0.71
N ASN A 216 1.72 -0.30 -1.84
CA ASN A 216 0.61 -0.11 -2.80
C ASN A 216 0.84 -0.80 -4.15
N TYR A 217 1.86 -1.64 -4.32
CA TYR A 217 2.14 -2.27 -5.61
C TYR A 217 1.62 -3.70 -5.69
N ASP A 218 1.07 -3.97 -6.85
CA ASP A 218 0.78 -5.30 -7.41
C ASP A 218 2.09 -6.11 -7.52
N TYR A 219 2.60 -6.63 -6.40
CA TYR A 219 3.74 -7.53 -6.45
C TYR A 219 3.39 -8.72 -7.32
N THR A 220 4.11 -8.86 -8.43
CA THR A 220 4.00 -10.02 -9.29
C THR A 220 5.16 -10.96 -8.99
N VAL A 221 4.86 -12.11 -8.42
CA VAL A 221 5.80 -13.21 -8.30
C VAL A 221 5.71 -14.07 -9.54
N THR A 222 6.83 -14.33 -10.21
CA THR A 222 6.87 -15.20 -11.39
C THR A 222 7.36 -16.58 -11.01
N LEU A 223 6.47 -17.57 -11.13
CA LEU A 223 6.76 -18.97 -10.92
C LEU A 223 6.91 -19.69 -12.27
N THR A 224 8.09 -20.21 -12.56
CA THR A 224 8.40 -20.85 -13.83
C THR A 224 8.46 -22.35 -13.69
N ALA A 225 7.68 -23.08 -14.51
CA ALA A 225 7.79 -24.51 -14.70
C ALA A 225 8.98 -24.81 -15.63
N ASN A 226 10.00 -25.52 -15.16
CA ASN A 226 11.20 -25.84 -15.92
C ASN A 226 11.16 -27.26 -16.48
N TYR A 227 11.69 -27.43 -17.68
CA TYR A 227 11.73 -28.69 -18.41
C TYR A 227 13.13 -28.96 -18.95
N GLN A 228 13.49 -30.24 -19.03
CA GLN A 228 14.74 -30.71 -19.58
C GLN A 228 14.46 -31.68 -20.72
N LYS A 229 15.33 -31.72 -21.75
CA LYS A 229 15.25 -32.74 -22.79
C LYS A 229 15.49 -34.13 -22.19
N LEU A 230 14.71 -35.10 -22.63
CA LEU A 230 14.85 -36.49 -22.19
C LEU A 230 16.22 -37.08 -22.52
N ASP A 231 16.83 -36.67 -23.64
CA ASP A 231 18.19 -37.11 -24.03
C ASP A 231 19.27 -36.66 -23.03
N ASP A 232 19.01 -35.60 -22.29
CA ASP A 232 19.92 -35.06 -21.25
C ASP A 232 19.55 -35.53 -19.85
N TYR A 233 18.40 -36.23 -19.68
CA TYR A 233 17.91 -36.72 -18.40
C TYR A 233 18.45 -38.11 -18.07
N ASN A 234 19.16 -38.26 -16.97
CA ASN A 234 19.84 -39.52 -16.61
C ASN A 234 19.05 -40.43 -15.67
N GLY A 235 17.81 -40.03 -15.27
CA GLY A 235 16.96 -40.81 -14.36
C GLY A 235 15.91 -41.65 -15.11
N ASP A 236 15.28 -42.60 -14.39
CA ASP A 236 14.14 -43.35 -14.90
C ASP A 236 12.90 -42.43 -15.00
N TYR A 237 12.16 -42.54 -16.08
CA TYR A 237 10.91 -41.80 -16.28
C TYR A 237 9.81 -42.69 -16.89
N PHE A 238 8.57 -42.28 -16.66
CA PHE A 238 7.37 -42.99 -17.13
C PHE A 238 6.40 -42.01 -17.79
N ILE A 239 5.85 -42.44 -18.92
CA ILE A 239 4.93 -41.62 -19.71
C ILE A 239 3.50 -41.93 -19.29
N VAL A 240 2.80 -40.90 -18.86
CA VAL A 240 1.37 -40.92 -18.53
C VAL A 240 0.62 -40.20 -19.65
N LYS A 241 -0.29 -40.89 -20.34
CA LYS A 241 -1.17 -40.30 -21.33
C LYS A 241 -2.59 -40.25 -20.78
N VAL A 242 -3.18 -39.05 -20.71
CA VAL A 242 -4.57 -38.83 -20.34
C VAL A 242 -5.39 -38.47 -21.56
N VAL A 243 -6.50 -39.13 -21.75
CA VAL A 243 -7.45 -38.91 -22.85
C VAL A 243 -8.78 -38.42 -22.26
N GLY A 244 -9.27 -37.27 -22.74
CA GLY A 244 -10.49 -36.64 -22.22
C GLY A 244 -10.29 -36.02 -20.82
N GLY A 245 -9.11 -35.42 -20.59
CA GLY A 245 -8.78 -34.75 -19.34
C GLY A 245 -7.35 -34.25 -19.31
N THR A 246 -6.95 -33.72 -18.17
CA THR A 246 -5.62 -33.18 -17.88
C THR A 246 -4.78 -34.14 -17.03
N GLY A 247 -3.44 -33.95 -17.02
CA GLY A 247 -2.50 -34.73 -16.24
C GLY A 247 -1.59 -35.62 -17.09
N SER A 248 -1.61 -35.50 -18.43
CA SER A 248 -0.61 -36.12 -19.31
C SER A 248 0.77 -35.56 -19.02
N GLY A 249 1.81 -36.41 -19.13
CA GLY A 249 3.17 -35.93 -18.95
C GLY A 249 4.18 -37.07 -18.83
N THR A 250 5.43 -36.69 -18.64
CA THR A 250 6.55 -37.58 -18.32
C THR A 250 6.94 -37.35 -16.87
N TYR A 251 6.92 -38.40 -16.08
CA TYR A 251 7.04 -38.33 -14.62
C TYR A 251 8.10 -39.29 -14.10
N THR A 252 8.63 -39.02 -12.92
CA THR A 252 9.48 -39.97 -12.20
C THR A 252 8.63 -40.84 -11.28
N GLU A 253 9.17 -42.02 -10.86
CA GLU A 253 8.52 -42.89 -9.91
C GLU A 253 8.23 -42.15 -8.58
N GLY A 254 7.06 -42.40 -8.00
CA GLY A 254 6.63 -41.86 -6.72
C GLY A 254 5.98 -40.48 -6.82
N GLN A 255 5.95 -39.85 -8.00
CA GLN A 255 5.20 -38.60 -8.17
C GLN A 255 3.69 -38.84 -8.08
N ASN A 256 3.02 -37.88 -7.46
CA ASN A 256 1.57 -37.87 -7.34
C ASN A 256 1.00 -36.84 -8.34
N VAL A 257 0.23 -37.31 -9.30
CA VAL A 257 -0.29 -36.51 -10.41
C VAL A 257 -1.79 -36.37 -10.26
N THR A 258 -2.27 -35.13 -10.21
CA THR A 258 -3.72 -34.86 -10.26
C THR A 258 -4.22 -35.00 -11.68
N LEU A 259 -5.21 -35.86 -11.87
CA LEU A 259 -5.95 -36.04 -13.11
C LEU A 259 -7.29 -35.39 -12.96
N THR A 260 -7.71 -34.60 -13.95
CA THR A 260 -9.03 -33.97 -13.98
C THR A 260 -9.68 -34.27 -15.33
N ALA A 261 -10.83 -34.92 -15.32
CA ALA A 261 -11.61 -35.17 -16.54
C ALA A 261 -12.13 -33.85 -17.12
N ASP A 262 -12.18 -33.78 -18.44
CA ASP A 262 -12.84 -32.66 -19.11
C ASP A 262 -14.28 -32.54 -18.64
N PRO A 263 -14.86 -31.33 -18.57
CA PRO A 263 -16.28 -31.15 -18.24
C PRO A 263 -17.18 -32.00 -19.14
N ALA A 264 -18.16 -32.66 -18.55
CA ALA A 264 -19.13 -33.44 -19.32
C ALA A 264 -19.95 -32.52 -20.23
N GLU A 265 -20.19 -32.95 -21.47
CA GLU A 265 -21.11 -32.26 -22.38
C GLU A 265 -22.57 -32.39 -21.92
N ASN A 266 -23.43 -31.48 -22.41
CA ASN A 266 -24.84 -31.55 -22.13
C ASN A 266 -25.44 -32.93 -22.55
N GLY A 267 -26.18 -33.53 -21.65
CA GLY A 267 -26.76 -34.87 -21.84
C GLY A 267 -25.79 -36.02 -21.53
N LYS A 268 -24.59 -35.73 -21.07
CA LYS A 268 -23.59 -36.70 -20.61
C LYS A 268 -23.14 -36.43 -19.19
N VAL A 269 -22.60 -37.48 -18.55
CA VAL A 269 -22.00 -37.41 -17.24
C VAL A 269 -20.72 -38.26 -17.20
N PHE A 270 -19.75 -37.85 -16.42
CA PHE A 270 -18.56 -38.65 -16.17
C PHE A 270 -18.95 -39.98 -15.54
N ASP A 271 -18.39 -41.08 -16.05
CA ASP A 271 -18.68 -42.43 -15.53
C ASP A 271 -17.50 -42.98 -14.70
N HIS A 272 -16.34 -43.07 -15.34
CA HIS A 272 -15.15 -43.55 -14.66
C HIS A 272 -13.86 -43.30 -15.46
N TRP A 273 -12.74 -43.49 -14.80
CA TRP A 273 -11.43 -43.58 -15.43
C TRP A 273 -11.12 -45.03 -15.84
N GLU A 274 -10.84 -45.26 -17.11
CA GLU A 274 -10.29 -46.49 -17.62
C GLU A 274 -8.76 -46.41 -17.65
N CYS A 275 -8.07 -47.41 -17.09
CA CYS A 275 -6.62 -47.42 -16.93
C CYS A 275 -6.04 -48.58 -17.73
N LYS A 276 -5.00 -48.29 -18.51
CA LYS A 276 -4.26 -49.27 -19.27
C LYS A 276 -2.75 -49.10 -19.05
N SER A 277 -2.04 -50.19 -18.78
CA SER A 277 -0.58 -50.18 -18.78
C SER A 277 -0.10 -50.33 -20.25
N ASP A 278 0.82 -49.47 -20.65
CA ASP A 278 1.46 -49.48 -21.95
C ASP A 278 2.86 -50.12 -21.90
N THR A 279 3.23 -50.65 -20.70
CA THR A 279 4.51 -51.36 -20.51
C THR A 279 4.32 -52.85 -20.64
N ASP A 280 5.10 -53.50 -21.50
CA ASP A 280 5.02 -54.95 -21.72
C ASP A 280 5.22 -55.72 -20.43
N GLY A 281 4.31 -56.70 -20.19
CA GLY A 281 4.34 -57.57 -19.03
C GLY A 281 3.84 -56.92 -17.72
N VAL A 282 3.45 -55.64 -17.72
CA VAL A 282 2.87 -54.96 -16.58
C VAL A 282 1.34 -54.95 -16.70
N LYS A 283 0.64 -55.39 -15.66
CA LYS A 283 -0.82 -55.42 -15.65
C LYS A 283 -1.43 -54.05 -15.42
N ASP A 284 -2.61 -53.78 -15.99
CA ASP A 284 -3.38 -52.53 -15.81
C ASP A 284 -3.68 -52.22 -14.35
N SER A 285 -3.73 -53.23 -13.50
CA SER A 285 -3.92 -53.04 -12.06
C SER A 285 -2.74 -52.35 -11.34
N LYS A 286 -1.64 -52.14 -12.04
CA LYS A 286 -0.50 -51.34 -11.56
C LYS A 286 -0.63 -49.84 -11.83
N VAL A 287 -1.62 -49.44 -12.61
CA VAL A 287 -1.97 -48.02 -12.75
C VAL A 287 -2.83 -47.64 -11.55
N ASN A 288 -2.19 -46.99 -10.57
CA ASN A 288 -2.74 -46.79 -9.23
C ASN A 288 -3.41 -45.43 -9.06
N LEU A 289 -4.72 -45.36 -9.33
CA LEU A 289 -5.55 -44.19 -9.03
C LEU A 289 -6.14 -44.27 -7.64
N SER A 290 -6.18 -43.13 -6.94
CA SER A 290 -6.85 -43.02 -5.63
C SER A 290 -8.35 -43.35 -5.71
N THR A 291 -8.99 -43.00 -6.82
CA THR A 291 -10.36 -43.40 -7.17
C THR A 291 -10.58 -43.39 -8.68
N LYS A 292 -11.41 -44.29 -9.20
CA LYS A 292 -11.77 -44.31 -10.62
C LYS A 292 -13.14 -43.68 -10.90
N LYS A 293 -13.91 -43.33 -9.87
CA LYS A 293 -15.32 -42.90 -9.99
C LYS A 293 -15.54 -41.41 -9.83
N LYS A 294 -14.48 -40.65 -9.56
CA LYS A 294 -14.55 -39.19 -9.45
C LYS A 294 -13.88 -38.54 -10.66
N PRO A 295 -14.42 -37.45 -11.22
CA PRO A 295 -13.81 -36.75 -12.34
C PRO A 295 -12.42 -36.21 -12.00
N GLN A 296 -12.17 -35.84 -10.74
CA GLN A 296 -10.83 -35.50 -10.23
C GLN A 296 -10.30 -36.64 -9.36
N THR A 297 -9.07 -37.07 -9.63
CA THR A 297 -8.40 -38.16 -8.92
C THR A 297 -6.89 -37.96 -8.95
N ASN A 298 -6.17 -38.72 -8.10
CA ASN A 298 -4.71 -38.70 -8.08
C ASN A 298 -4.16 -40.04 -8.60
N LEU A 299 -3.14 -39.96 -9.45
CA LEU A 299 -2.33 -41.07 -9.90
C LEU A 299 -1.01 -41.09 -9.13
N LEU A 300 -0.72 -42.16 -8.44
CA LEU A 300 0.65 -42.44 -8.00
C LEU A 300 1.42 -43.11 -9.15
N VAL A 301 2.45 -42.44 -9.64
CA VAL A 301 3.27 -42.94 -10.75
C VAL A 301 4.15 -44.09 -10.26
N GLU A 302 3.90 -45.30 -10.79
CA GLU A 302 4.71 -46.49 -10.60
C GLU A 302 5.59 -46.74 -11.84
N LYS A 303 6.39 -47.79 -11.82
CA LYS A 303 7.32 -48.17 -12.93
C LYS A 303 6.60 -48.70 -14.16
N CYS A 304 5.69 -47.92 -14.72
CA CYS A 304 5.02 -48.27 -15.95
C CYS A 304 4.52 -47.05 -16.74
N ASN A 305 4.68 -47.08 -18.05
CA ASN A 305 3.94 -46.18 -18.94
C ASN A 305 2.46 -46.57 -18.94
N CYS A 306 1.57 -45.60 -18.99
CA CYS A 306 0.14 -45.87 -18.96
C CYS A 306 -0.69 -44.88 -19.77
N THR A 307 -1.85 -45.35 -20.23
CA THR A 307 -2.91 -44.53 -20.80
C THR A 307 -4.13 -44.59 -19.88
N ILE A 308 -4.66 -43.41 -19.51
CA ILE A 308 -5.80 -43.23 -18.64
C ILE A 308 -6.85 -42.43 -19.38
N THR A 309 -8.04 -43.02 -19.55
CA THR A 309 -9.12 -42.44 -20.38
C THR A 309 -10.31 -42.05 -19.50
N ALA A 310 -10.79 -40.83 -19.59
CA ALA A 310 -12.05 -40.42 -19.01
C ALA A 310 -13.19 -40.99 -19.85
N VAL A 311 -14.07 -41.76 -19.22
CA VAL A 311 -15.22 -42.40 -19.86
C VAL A 311 -16.48 -41.67 -19.41
N TYR A 312 -17.31 -41.28 -20.39
CA TYR A 312 -18.59 -40.62 -20.18
C TYR A 312 -19.70 -41.54 -20.64
N ARG A 313 -20.82 -41.46 -19.95
CA ARG A 313 -22.07 -42.16 -20.35
C ARG A 313 -23.19 -41.17 -20.60
N ASP A 314 -24.19 -41.57 -21.33
CA ASP A 314 -25.40 -40.76 -21.47
C ASP A 314 -26.06 -40.59 -20.10
N ALA A 315 -26.54 -39.40 -19.82
CA ALA A 315 -27.27 -39.12 -18.59
C ALA A 315 -28.62 -39.87 -18.59
N GLU A 316 -28.99 -40.45 -17.44
CA GLU A 316 -30.25 -41.18 -17.29
C GLU A 316 -31.45 -40.22 -17.11
N SER A 317 -31.18 -38.93 -16.90
CA SER A 317 -32.13 -37.83 -16.75
C SER A 317 -31.57 -36.57 -17.38
N GLU A 318 -32.40 -35.51 -17.45
CA GLU A 318 -31.93 -34.18 -17.84
C GLU A 318 -30.73 -33.73 -17.00
N THR A 319 -29.80 -33.05 -17.66
CA THR A 319 -28.63 -32.42 -16.97
C THR A 319 -28.83 -30.92 -16.90
N TYR A 320 -28.39 -30.34 -15.81
CA TYR A 320 -28.52 -28.92 -15.50
C TYR A 320 -27.14 -28.29 -15.27
N PRO A 321 -26.93 -27.04 -15.75
CA PRO A 321 -25.64 -26.39 -15.62
C PRO A 321 -25.40 -25.86 -14.21
N VAL A 322 -24.15 -25.98 -13.73
CA VAL A 322 -23.56 -25.15 -12.70
C VAL A 322 -22.59 -24.20 -13.38
N VAL A 323 -22.87 -22.91 -13.27
CA VAL A 323 -22.09 -21.84 -13.90
C VAL A 323 -21.50 -20.94 -12.83
N VAL A 324 -20.20 -20.70 -12.88
CA VAL A 324 -19.52 -19.67 -12.11
C VAL A 324 -19.12 -18.56 -13.08
N LYS A 325 -19.54 -17.34 -12.81
CA LYS A 325 -19.15 -16.17 -13.59
C LYS A 325 -17.75 -15.73 -13.26
N ASP A 326 -17.05 -15.15 -14.25
CA ASP A 326 -15.78 -14.48 -14.03
C ASP A 326 -16.02 -13.11 -13.36
N ILE A 327 -14.96 -12.45 -12.97
CA ILE A 327 -14.99 -11.14 -12.32
C ILE A 327 -15.66 -10.05 -13.18
N ASP A 328 -15.62 -10.20 -14.51
CA ASP A 328 -16.34 -9.31 -15.43
C ASP A 328 -17.87 -9.53 -15.44
N THR A 329 -18.36 -10.53 -14.69
CA THR A 329 -19.76 -10.96 -14.57
C THR A 329 -20.44 -11.37 -15.89
N VAL A 330 -19.74 -11.30 -17.00
CA VAL A 330 -20.25 -11.64 -18.35
C VAL A 330 -19.74 -13.01 -18.80
N SER A 331 -18.43 -13.23 -18.65
CA SER A 331 -17.79 -14.48 -19.03
C SER A 331 -18.07 -15.60 -18.04
N ASP A 332 -18.04 -16.84 -18.52
CA ASP A 332 -18.14 -18.01 -17.66
C ASP A 332 -16.74 -18.49 -17.28
N TYR A 333 -16.41 -18.41 -15.99
CA TYR A 333 -15.17 -18.93 -15.42
C TYR A 333 -15.17 -20.45 -15.36
N TYR A 334 -16.34 -21.03 -15.07
CA TYR A 334 -16.54 -22.48 -14.96
C TYR A 334 -17.96 -22.85 -15.37
N THR A 335 -18.11 -23.94 -16.11
CA THR A 335 -19.41 -24.53 -16.43
C THR A 335 -19.31 -26.05 -16.42
N GLU A 336 -20.21 -26.70 -15.69
CA GLU A 336 -20.36 -28.15 -15.63
C GLU A 336 -21.84 -28.53 -15.70
N TYR A 337 -22.13 -29.64 -16.39
CA TYR A 337 -23.50 -30.19 -16.45
C TYR A 337 -23.64 -31.42 -15.55
N LEU A 338 -24.59 -31.39 -14.64
CA LEU A 338 -24.85 -32.44 -13.65
C LEU A 338 -26.28 -32.99 -13.77
N MET A 339 -26.47 -34.27 -13.48
CA MET A 339 -27.82 -34.85 -13.34
C MET A 339 -28.55 -34.28 -12.11
N SER A 340 -29.88 -34.25 -12.17
CA SER A 340 -30.75 -33.92 -11.03
C SER A 340 -30.34 -34.69 -9.76
N GLY A 341 -30.17 -33.96 -8.66
CA GLY A 341 -29.72 -34.48 -7.36
C GLY A 341 -28.21 -34.53 -7.15
N ASN A 342 -27.41 -34.22 -8.15
CA ASN A 342 -25.94 -34.16 -8.03
C ASN A 342 -25.46 -32.76 -7.62
N SER A 343 -24.29 -32.74 -7.01
CA SER A 343 -23.68 -31.52 -6.46
C SER A 343 -22.29 -31.27 -7.04
N ALA A 344 -21.96 -30.00 -7.24
CA ALA A 344 -20.60 -29.53 -7.51
C ALA A 344 -20.09 -28.67 -6.36
N THR A 345 -18.81 -28.76 -6.08
CA THR A 345 -18.13 -27.82 -5.19
C THR A 345 -17.32 -26.85 -6.05
N VAL A 346 -17.63 -25.57 -5.92
CA VAL A 346 -17.03 -24.49 -6.71
C VAL A 346 -16.40 -23.44 -5.82
N THR A 347 -15.35 -22.81 -6.33
CA THR A 347 -14.61 -21.75 -5.63
C THR A 347 -14.67 -20.48 -6.46
N ALA A 348 -14.80 -19.33 -5.81
CA ALA A 348 -14.76 -18.04 -6.48
C ALA A 348 -13.41 -17.84 -7.19
N PRO A 349 -13.40 -17.19 -8.36
CA PRO A 349 -12.18 -16.67 -8.97
C PRO A 349 -11.37 -15.85 -7.97
N SER A 350 -10.07 -15.74 -8.22
CA SER A 350 -9.19 -14.92 -7.39
C SER A 350 -9.59 -13.44 -7.47
N ALA A 351 -9.55 -12.75 -6.33
CA ALA A 351 -9.86 -11.33 -6.26
C ALA A 351 -8.80 -10.51 -7.02
N PRO A 352 -9.18 -9.39 -7.66
CA PRO A 352 -8.21 -8.41 -8.16
C PRO A 352 -7.39 -7.79 -7.03
N SER A 353 -6.33 -7.07 -7.43
CA SER A 353 -5.51 -6.30 -6.47
C SER A 353 -6.35 -5.31 -5.67
N GLY A 354 -6.07 -5.22 -4.36
CA GLY A 354 -6.80 -4.35 -3.46
C GLY A 354 -8.26 -4.75 -3.21
N MET A 355 -8.66 -5.96 -3.61
CA MET A 355 -10.02 -6.47 -3.38
C MET A 355 -10.00 -7.84 -2.71
N GLU A 356 -11.04 -8.12 -1.94
CA GLU A 356 -11.29 -9.45 -1.37
C GLU A 356 -12.68 -9.98 -1.76
N PHE A 357 -12.82 -11.30 -1.77
CA PHE A 357 -14.13 -11.92 -2.00
C PHE A 357 -15.06 -11.58 -0.84
N SER A 358 -16.20 -10.99 -1.20
CA SER A 358 -17.24 -10.63 -0.24
C SER A 358 -18.32 -11.73 -0.12
N HIS A 359 -18.99 -12.01 -1.22
CA HIS A 359 -20.09 -12.97 -1.22
C HIS A 359 -20.46 -13.42 -2.63
N TRP A 360 -21.28 -14.47 -2.69
CA TRP A 360 -21.90 -14.93 -3.91
C TRP A 360 -23.27 -14.30 -4.12
N GLU A 361 -23.50 -13.81 -5.32
CA GLU A 361 -24.85 -13.60 -5.86
C GLU A 361 -25.29 -14.84 -6.64
N THR A 362 -26.59 -15.17 -6.61
CA THR A 362 -27.12 -16.35 -7.27
C THR A 362 -28.30 -16.00 -8.18
N ASN A 363 -28.64 -16.92 -9.11
CA ASN A 363 -29.86 -16.83 -9.94
C ASN A 363 -31.14 -17.20 -9.18
N GLY A 364 -31.18 -17.02 -7.86
CA GLY A 364 -32.29 -17.41 -6.99
C GLY A 364 -32.05 -18.73 -6.24
N TYR A 365 -30.89 -19.36 -6.43
CA TYR A 365 -30.46 -20.49 -5.62
C TYR A 365 -30.12 -20.04 -4.19
N VAL A 366 -30.56 -20.77 -3.18
CA VAL A 366 -30.30 -20.44 -1.78
C VAL A 366 -29.03 -21.17 -1.30
N LEU A 367 -27.98 -20.42 -1.01
CA LEU A 367 -26.79 -20.91 -0.31
C LEU A 367 -27.00 -20.80 1.20
N GLU A 368 -26.44 -21.74 1.97
CA GLU A 368 -26.47 -21.68 3.43
C GLU A 368 -25.66 -20.48 3.94
N ASP A 369 -24.51 -20.21 3.29
CA ASP A 369 -23.65 -19.07 3.58
C ASP A 369 -23.06 -18.55 2.26
N THR A 370 -23.43 -17.33 1.90
CA THR A 370 -22.96 -16.68 0.67
C THR A 370 -21.54 -16.13 0.82
N THR A 371 -21.02 -15.97 2.04
CA THR A 371 -19.71 -15.39 2.32
C THR A 371 -18.56 -16.39 2.23
N GLN A 372 -18.86 -17.68 2.09
CA GLN A 372 -17.83 -18.69 1.90
C GLN A 372 -17.30 -18.69 0.47
N LYS A 373 -15.99 -18.47 0.29
CA LYS A 373 -15.34 -18.46 -1.03
C LYS A 373 -15.56 -19.77 -1.81
N THR A 374 -15.63 -20.91 -1.09
CA THR A 374 -15.90 -22.24 -1.66
C THR A 374 -17.25 -22.74 -1.16
N VAL A 375 -18.15 -23.05 -2.09
CA VAL A 375 -19.52 -23.52 -1.79
C VAL A 375 -19.86 -24.79 -2.54
N THR A 376 -20.79 -25.57 -1.99
CA THR A 376 -21.34 -26.75 -2.67
C THR A 376 -22.77 -26.45 -3.09
N VAL A 377 -23.07 -26.64 -4.37
CA VAL A 377 -24.39 -26.43 -4.95
C VAL A 377 -24.94 -27.72 -5.51
N THR A 378 -26.25 -27.92 -5.41
CA THR A 378 -26.96 -29.09 -5.92
C THR A 378 -27.93 -28.65 -7.00
N VAL A 379 -27.87 -29.28 -8.16
CA VAL A 379 -28.84 -29.07 -9.24
C VAL A 379 -30.00 -30.06 -9.11
N ASN A 380 -31.20 -29.65 -9.47
CA ASN A 380 -32.38 -30.49 -9.50
C ASN A 380 -33.42 -29.98 -10.49
N ASP A 381 -34.53 -30.71 -10.64
CA ASP A 381 -35.60 -30.38 -11.60
C ASP A 381 -36.33 -29.07 -11.24
N ASP A 382 -36.22 -28.61 -10.01
CA ASP A 382 -36.84 -27.34 -9.55
C ASP A 382 -35.97 -26.13 -9.90
N ASN A 383 -34.65 -26.19 -9.64
CA ASN A 383 -33.74 -25.06 -9.90
C ASN A 383 -33.20 -25.03 -11.33
N LYS A 384 -33.24 -26.15 -12.05
CA LYS A 384 -32.80 -26.28 -13.47
C LYS A 384 -31.43 -25.68 -13.80
N GLY A 385 -30.55 -25.65 -12.80
CA GLY A 385 -29.21 -25.10 -12.88
C GLY A 385 -28.97 -23.96 -11.89
N VAL A 386 -27.72 -23.75 -11.59
CA VAL A 386 -27.24 -22.75 -10.62
C VAL A 386 -26.21 -21.86 -11.31
N THR A 387 -26.43 -20.55 -11.21
CA THR A 387 -25.44 -19.55 -11.61
C THR A 387 -24.97 -18.81 -10.35
N LEU A 388 -23.66 -18.75 -10.17
CA LEU A 388 -22.99 -18.07 -9.07
C LEU A 388 -22.16 -16.93 -9.66
N THR A 389 -22.36 -15.72 -9.14
CA THR A 389 -21.60 -14.53 -9.51
C THR A 389 -20.83 -14.06 -8.28
N PRO A 390 -19.50 -14.01 -8.32
CA PRO A 390 -18.71 -13.56 -7.18
C PRO A 390 -18.76 -12.04 -7.08
N THR A 391 -18.90 -11.53 -5.86
CA THR A 391 -18.84 -10.10 -5.54
C THR A 391 -17.60 -9.83 -4.70
N TYR A 392 -16.87 -8.80 -5.05
CA TYR A 392 -15.63 -8.40 -4.39
C TYR A 392 -15.78 -7.00 -3.79
N VAL A 393 -15.08 -6.74 -2.68
CA VAL A 393 -15.03 -5.45 -1.98
C VAL A 393 -13.58 -5.02 -1.83
N ASN A 394 -13.36 -3.72 -1.64
CA ASN A 394 -12.03 -3.22 -1.32
C ASN A 394 -11.53 -3.87 -0.03
N SER A 395 -10.26 -4.22 0.00
CA SER A 395 -9.60 -4.85 1.13
C SER A 395 -8.37 -4.04 1.52
N ASP A 396 -8.23 -3.79 2.82
CA ASP A 396 -7.00 -3.22 3.38
C ASP A 396 -5.85 -4.25 3.43
N VAL A 397 -6.15 -5.53 3.13
CA VAL A 397 -5.14 -6.59 3.08
C VAL A 397 -4.56 -6.65 1.66
N PRO A 398 -3.24 -6.50 1.49
CA PRO A 398 -2.62 -6.56 0.18
C PRO A 398 -2.79 -7.94 -0.46
N ASN A 399 -3.22 -7.95 -1.72
CA ASN A 399 -3.21 -9.14 -2.56
C ASN A 399 -1.97 -9.12 -3.46
N PHE A 400 -1.43 -10.29 -3.71
CA PHE A 400 -0.22 -10.48 -4.49
C PHE A 400 -0.54 -11.20 -5.80
N ARG A 401 0.03 -10.72 -6.89
CA ARG A 401 -0.13 -11.39 -8.18
C ARG A 401 0.92 -12.50 -8.34
N VAL A 402 0.46 -13.71 -8.63
CA VAL A 402 1.33 -14.81 -9.08
C VAL A 402 1.16 -15.00 -10.58
N ASN A 403 2.25 -14.92 -11.31
CA ASN A 403 2.31 -15.21 -12.72
C ASN A 403 3.01 -16.56 -12.95
N VAL A 404 2.24 -17.59 -13.28
CA VAL A 404 2.77 -18.93 -13.56
C VAL A 404 3.11 -19.05 -15.04
N VAL A 405 4.39 -19.28 -15.34
CA VAL A 405 4.93 -19.32 -16.69
C VAL A 405 5.36 -20.75 -17.04
N THR A 406 5.01 -21.17 -18.25
CA THR A 406 5.50 -22.42 -18.83
C THR A 406 6.85 -22.17 -19.51
N GLY A 407 7.91 -22.82 -19.02
CA GLY A 407 9.23 -22.74 -19.61
C GLY A 407 9.36 -23.49 -20.95
N GLU A 408 10.52 -23.37 -21.58
CA GLU A 408 10.82 -24.08 -22.82
C GLU A 408 10.72 -25.61 -22.59
N GLY A 409 9.96 -26.27 -23.43
CA GLY A 409 9.71 -27.72 -23.31
C GLY A 409 8.36 -28.10 -22.73
N GLY A 410 7.57 -27.16 -22.22
CA GLY A 410 6.17 -27.39 -21.86
C GLY A 410 5.22 -27.20 -23.04
N ASP A 411 4.09 -27.92 -23.03
CA ASP A 411 3.03 -27.86 -24.05
C ASP A 411 1.75 -27.27 -23.42
N GLY A 412 1.39 -26.06 -23.82
CA GLY A 412 0.25 -25.32 -23.26
C GLY A 412 0.62 -24.39 -22.12
N GLN A 413 -0.34 -24.12 -21.25
CA GLN A 413 -0.20 -23.20 -20.11
C GLN A 413 -0.14 -23.98 -18.79
N SER A 414 0.76 -23.58 -17.91
CA SER A 414 0.76 -23.99 -16.52
C SER A 414 -0.34 -23.23 -15.75
N ASN A 415 -0.92 -23.87 -14.74
CA ASN A 415 -2.03 -23.32 -13.97
C ASN A 415 -1.56 -22.80 -12.60
N GLY A 416 -2.26 -21.84 -12.06
CA GLY A 416 -2.00 -21.25 -10.74
C GLY A 416 -1.70 -19.75 -10.77
N SER A 417 -1.80 -19.11 -11.95
CA SER A 417 -1.76 -17.64 -12.04
C SER A 417 -3.00 -17.03 -11.40
N GLY A 418 -2.84 -15.92 -10.68
CA GLY A 418 -3.97 -15.25 -10.04
C GLY A 418 -3.51 -14.23 -9.01
N TRP A 419 -4.49 -13.68 -8.29
CA TRP A 419 -4.29 -12.81 -7.15
C TRP A 419 -4.55 -13.59 -5.86
N TYR A 420 -3.67 -13.49 -4.88
CA TYR A 420 -3.71 -14.28 -3.66
C TYR A 420 -3.34 -13.42 -2.45
N SER A 421 -4.03 -13.65 -1.34
CA SER A 421 -3.69 -13.04 -0.05
C SER A 421 -2.54 -13.78 0.63
N ALA A 422 -1.93 -13.15 1.62
CA ALA A 422 -0.98 -13.83 2.49
C ALA A 422 -1.60 -15.09 3.11
N ASP A 423 -0.80 -16.13 3.28
CA ASP A 423 -1.19 -17.45 3.81
C ASP A 423 -2.11 -18.28 2.91
N ASP A 424 -2.52 -17.78 1.72
CA ASP A 424 -3.25 -18.59 0.76
C ASP A 424 -2.42 -19.79 0.32
N VAL A 425 -3.02 -20.99 0.37
CA VAL A 425 -2.42 -22.23 -0.15
C VAL A 425 -3.00 -22.52 -1.52
N VAL A 426 -2.20 -22.33 -2.56
CA VAL A 426 -2.63 -22.35 -3.95
C VAL A 426 -2.16 -23.61 -4.66
N PRO A 427 -3.06 -24.39 -5.27
CA PRO A 427 -2.66 -25.48 -6.14
C PRO A 427 -2.05 -24.94 -7.44
N VAL A 428 -0.92 -25.52 -7.84
CA VAL A 428 -0.21 -25.18 -9.07
C VAL A 428 0.09 -26.45 -9.86
N SER A 429 -0.04 -26.40 -11.17
CA SER A 429 0.33 -27.50 -12.05
C SER A 429 1.05 -27.01 -13.30
N ALA A 430 2.20 -27.61 -13.58
CA ALA A 430 2.94 -27.35 -14.81
C ALA A 430 2.20 -27.94 -16.02
N ALA A 431 2.34 -27.27 -17.16
CA ALA A 431 1.87 -27.79 -18.43
C ALA A 431 2.49 -29.17 -18.73
N ALA A 432 1.81 -29.96 -19.55
CA ALA A 432 2.39 -31.23 -20.00
C ALA A 432 3.73 -31.00 -20.69
N PRO A 433 4.76 -31.84 -20.49
CA PRO A 433 5.97 -31.74 -21.26
C PRO A 433 5.69 -32.05 -22.77
N LYS A 434 6.33 -31.31 -23.66
CA LYS A 434 6.38 -31.65 -25.08
C LYS A 434 7.06 -33.01 -25.26
N GLU A 435 6.79 -33.66 -26.40
CA GLU A 435 7.51 -34.89 -26.78
C GLU A 435 9.03 -34.68 -26.72
N GLY A 436 9.72 -35.54 -26.00
CA GLY A 436 11.17 -35.45 -25.80
C GLY A 436 11.61 -34.53 -24.62
N TYR A 437 10.69 -34.08 -23.79
CA TYR A 437 11.00 -33.30 -22.59
C TYR A 437 10.41 -33.93 -21.34
N ILE A 438 10.97 -33.56 -20.17
CA ILE A 438 10.48 -33.91 -18.85
C ILE A 438 10.46 -32.65 -17.98
N PHE A 439 9.43 -32.48 -17.16
CA PHE A 439 9.41 -31.46 -16.11
C PHE A 439 10.48 -31.76 -15.06
N THR A 440 11.22 -30.75 -14.66
CA THR A 440 12.31 -30.91 -13.67
C THR A 440 11.95 -30.27 -12.32
N HIS A 441 11.60 -29.01 -12.31
CA HIS A 441 11.29 -28.27 -11.08
C HIS A 441 10.58 -26.95 -11.38
N TRP A 442 10.01 -26.38 -10.35
CA TRP A 442 9.56 -25.00 -10.31
C TRP A 442 10.71 -24.10 -9.87
N SER A 443 10.86 -22.94 -10.47
CA SER A 443 11.73 -21.87 -9.98
C SER A 443 10.94 -20.59 -9.79
N ASN A 444 11.24 -19.91 -8.71
CA ASN A 444 10.81 -18.53 -8.46
C ASN A 444 11.99 -17.62 -8.86
N ALA A 445 11.78 -16.78 -9.89
CA ALA A 445 12.85 -15.94 -10.44
C ALA A 445 13.22 -14.78 -9.52
N ASP A 446 12.30 -14.38 -8.65
CA ASP A 446 12.43 -13.17 -7.84
C ASP A 446 12.17 -13.51 -6.37
N GLN A 447 13.05 -14.31 -5.74
CA GLN A 447 13.10 -14.37 -4.29
C GLN A 447 13.64 -13.01 -3.81
N LEU A 448 12.72 -12.10 -3.58
CA LEU A 448 13.02 -10.84 -2.93
C LEU A 448 13.05 -11.09 -1.42
N ASP A 449 14.02 -10.50 -0.73
CA ASP A 449 14.08 -10.58 0.74
C ASP A 449 12.88 -9.86 1.41
N TYR A 450 12.02 -9.22 0.63
CA TYR A 450 10.83 -8.46 1.05
C TYR A 450 9.76 -8.46 -0.06
N GLY A 451 8.53 -8.17 0.31
CA GLY A 451 7.37 -8.14 -0.58
C GLY A 451 6.60 -9.46 -0.58
N ALA A 452 6.02 -9.80 -1.73
CA ALA A 452 5.37 -11.08 -1.93
C ALA A 452 6.39 -12.17 -2.22
N ASP A 453 6.30 -13.27 -1.51
CA ASP A 453 7.09 -14.47 -1.79
C ASP A 453 6.19 -15.70 -1.79
N ILE A 454 6.70 -16.79 -2.30
CA ILE A 454 6.01 -18.08 -2.30
C ILE A 454 6.88 -19.17 -1.71
N VAL A 455 6.27 -20.02 -0.89
CA VAL A 455 6.90 -21.22 -0.37
C VAL A 455 6.25 -22.43 -1.03
N MET A 456 7.01 -23.16 -1.85
CA MET A 456 6.55 -24.38 -2.51
C MET A 456 6.49 -25.54 -1.52
N ALA A 457 5.39 -26.29 -1.54
CA ALA A 457 5.31 -27.54 -0.77
C ALA A 457 6.28 -28.61 -1.31
N ASN A 458 6.44 -28.66 -2.62
CA ASN A 458 7.46 -29.49 -3.29
C ASN A 458 7.74 -28.93 -4.69
N GLU A 459 8.90 -28.37 -4.90
CA GLU A 459 9.32 -27.76 -6.16
C GLU A 459 9.56 -28.78 -7.29
N TYR A 460 9.76 -30.07 -6.96
CA TYR A 460 10.04 -31.12 -7.93
C TYR A 460 8.79 -31.86 -8.40
N TYR A 461 7.61 -31.53 -7.87
CA TYR A 461 6.37 -32.14 -8.32
C TYR A 461 5.67 -31.25 -9.36
N GLN A 462 5.30 -31.87 -10.49
CA GLN A 462 4.60 -31.16 -11.57
C GLN A 462 3.26 -30.58 -11.11
N SER A 463 2.56 -31.26 -10.19
CA SER A 463 1.39 -30.72 -9.50
C SER A 463 1.69 -30.67 -8.01
N THR A 464 1.61 -29.47 -7.43
CA THR A 464 1.92 -29.19 -6.03
C THR A 464 1.10 -28.00 -5.52
N THR A 465 1.43 -27.49 -4.36
CA THR A 465 0.89 -26.23 -3.85
C THR A 465 2.02 -25.29 -3.49
N PHE A 466 1.73 -23.99 -3.52
CA PHE A 466 2.56 -22.99 -2.86
C PHE A 466 1.73 -22.25 -1.81
N THR A 467 2.40 -21.66 -0.84
CA THR A 467 1.82 -20.77 0.14
C THR A 467 2.33 -19.36 -0.15
N MET A 468 1.41 -18.39 -0.24
CA MET A 468 1.77 -16.97 -0.34
C MET A 468 2.31 -16.48 1.00
N VAL A 469 3.45 -15.83 0.96
CA VAL A 469 4.07 -15.22 2.14
C VAL A 469 4.16 -13.72 1.93
N ASN A 470 3.56 -12.97 2.83
CA ASN A 470 3.75 -11.54 2.90
C ASN A 470 4.94 -11.22 3.80
N ARG A 471 6.05 -10.83 3.22
CA ARG A 471 7.24 -10.40 3.97
C ARG A 471 7.21 -8.91 4.30
N VAL A 472 6.29 -8.14 3.69
CA VAL A 472 6.17 -6.70 3.93
C VAL A 472 5.49 -6.42 5.28
N GLN A 473 4.49 -7.22 5.68
CA GLN A 473 3.81 -7.03 6.98
C GLN A 473 4.68 -7.35 8.20
N ALA A 474 5.74 -8.12 8.03
CA ALA A 474 6.69 -8.44 9.11
C ALA A 474 7.63 -7.28 9.45
N LEU A 475 7.84 -6.33 8.52
CA LEU A 475 8.89 -5.33 8.62
C LEU A 475 8.79 -4.38 9.81
N PRO A 476 7.66 -3.77 10.17
CA PRO A 476 7.64 -2.81 11.29
C PRO A 476 7.69 -3.46 12.68
N GLU A 477 7.15 -4.66 12.84
CA GLU A 477 7.14 -5.35 14.15
C GLU A 477 8.42 -6.15 14.42
N ASP A 478 9.03 -6.73 13.39
CA ASP A 478 10.22 -7.59 13.50
C ASP A 478 11.54 -6.83 13.36
N MET A 479 11.49 -5.61 12.81
CA MET A 479 12.67 -4.73 12.66
C MET A 479 13.21 -4.22 13.99
N PHE A 480 12.34 -4.03 14.96
CA PHE A 480 12.71 -3.51 16.26
C PHE A 480 12.58 -4.63 17.29
N ASP A 481 13.71 -5.11 17.77
CA ASP A 481 13.73 -6.13 18.80
C ASP A 481 13.31 -5.56 20.18
N GLU A 482 13.08 -6.43 21.14
CA GLU A 482 12.70 -6.02 22.50
C GLU A 482 13.74 -5.13 23.19
N SER A 483 14.93 -5.00 22.62
CA SER A 483 16.03 -4.22 23.17
C SER A 483 16.10 -2.78 22.71
N ASP A 484 15.39 -2.39 21.63
CA ASP A 484 15.33 -1.00 21.19
C ASP A 484 14.59 -0.14 22.20
N THR A 485 15.17 0.99 22.56
CA THR A 485 14.62 1.86 23.57
C THR A 485 13.94 3.11 23.01
N LEU A 486 14.28 3.51 21.78
CA LEU A 486 13.66 4.64 21.11
C LEU A 486 13.65 4.44 19.58
N ILE A 487 12.51 4.71 18.95
CA ILE A 487 12.28 4.60 17.51
C ILE A 487 11.86 5.96 16.94
N PHE A 488 12.42 6.33 15.78
CA PHE A 488 12.01 7.51 15.05
C PHE A 488 11.44 7.14 13.67
N ALA A 489 10.19 7.52 13.43
CA ALA A 489 9.55 7.42 12.12
C ALA A 489 9.73 8.75 11.37
N GLY A 490 10.56 8.73 10.33
CA GLY A 490 11.00 9.93 9.62
C GLY A 490 10.04 10.43 8.54
N GLY A 491 8.78 10.73 8.87
CA GLY A 491 7.84 11.40 7.95
C GLY A 491 7.35 10.50 6.82
N CYS A 492 6.87 9.33 7.16
CA CYS A 492 6.28 8.36 6.25
C CYS A 492 4.90 7.93 6.78
N ASP A 493 4.10 7.33 5.94
CA ASP A 493 2.74 6.84 6.27
C ASP A 493 2.71 5.77 7.39
N GLU A 494 3.89 5.27 7.78
CA GLU A 494 4.10 4.24 8.82
C GLU A 494 4.20 4.78 10.24
N GLU A 495 4.00 6.06 10.42
CA GLU A 495 3.96 6.66 11.77
C GLU A 495 2.94 5.96 12.67
N ASN A 496 1.79 5.54 12.11
CA ASN A 496 0.80 4.73 12.82
C ASN A 496 1.34 3.36 13.20
N THR A 497 2.14 2.72 12.35
CA THR A 497 2.73 1.41 12.62
C THR A 497 3.77 1.47 13.72
N VAL A 498 4.61 2.52 13.73
CA VAL A 498 5.55 2.77 14.83
C VAL A 498 4.80 3.05 16.14
N ALA A 499 3.69 3.80 16.09
CA ALA A 499 2.85 4.04 17.25
C ALA A 499 2.24 2.73 17.81
N GLU A 500 1.76 1.84 16.95
CA GLU A 500 1.24 0.52 17.37
C GLU A 500 2.35 -0.37 17.93
N ALA A 501 3.52 -0.41 17.31
CA ALA A 501 4.67 -1.16 17.80
C ALA A 501 5.13 -0.63 19.18
N THR A 502 5.17 0.68 19.39
CA THR A 502 5.53 1.26 20.70
C THR A 502 4.48 1.00 21.77
N LYS A 503 3.19 0.94 21.43
CA LYS A 503 2.11 0.58 22.36
C LYS A 503 2.23 -0.86 22.89
N LYS A 504 2.65 -1.80 22.03
CA LYS A 504 2.86 -3.21 22.41
C LYS A 504 3.91 -3.38 23.52
N TYR A 505 4.85 -2.45 23.61
CA TYR A 505 5.97 -2.46 24.57
C TYR A 505 5.96 -1.25 25.50
N SER A 506 4.78 -0.75 25.87
CA SER A 506 4.50 0.56 26.50
C SER A 506 5.30 0.91 27.75
N ASP A 507 5.87 -0.07 28.44
CA ASP A 507 6.62 0.17 29.69
C ASP A 507 8.11 0.50 29.46
N GLN A 508 8.64 0.40 28.24
CA GLN A 508 10.07 0.45 27.95
C GLN A 508 10.50 1.17 26.67
N LYS A 509 9.57 1.58 25.78
CA LYS A 509 9.92 2.14 24.46
C LYS A 509 9.36 3.54 24.26
N TRP A 510 10.17 4.40 23.66
CA TRP A 510 9.83 5.76 23.30
C TRP A 510 9.87 5.95 21.80
N ALA A 511 9.14 6.91 21.28
CA ALA A 511 9.20 7.31 19.89
C ALA A 511 9.45 8.81 19.73
N PHE A 512 10.07 9.18 18.61
CA PHE A 512 10.00 10.52 18.04
C PHE A 512 9.09 10.50 16.83
N GLY A 513 8.31 11.56 16.65
CA GLY A 513 7.44 11.77 15.51
C GLY A 513 7.83 12.99 14.68
N ALA A 514 7.22 13.14 13.52
CA ALA A 514 7.40 14.28 12.61
C ALA A 514 6.12 15.09 12.37
N GLN A 515 4.99 14.74 13.04
CA GLN A 515 3.70 15.41 12.88
C GLN A 515 3.17 15.95 14.22
N ASN A 516 2.57 17.14 14.20
CA ASN A 516 2.12 17.84 15.41
C ASN A 516 1.05 17.08 16.22
N TYR A 517 0.17 16.32 15.55
CA TYR A 517 -0.88 15.55 16.25
C TYR A 517 -0.33 14.40 17.11
N GLN A 518 0.91 13.96 16.85
CA GLN A 518 1.58 12.90 17.61
C GLN A 518 2.02 13.32 19.01
N LEU A 519 2.01 14.62 19.32
CA LEU A 519 2.32 15.13 20.67
C LEU A 519 1.43 14.55 21.76
N ASN A 520 0.22 14.13 21.42
CA ASN A 520 -0.75 13.59 22.38
C ASN A 520 -0.69 12.05 22.47
N TRP A 521 0.21 11.39 21.75
CA TRP A 521 0.33 9.93 21.76
C TRP A 521 1.15 9.47 22.97
N GLU A 522 0.67 8.39 23.60
CA GLU A 522 1.42 7.75 24.67
C GLU A 522 2.75 7.21 24.13
N ASN A 523 3.81 7.31 24.94
CA ASN A 523 5.17 6.85 24.62
C ASN A 523 5.92 7.68 23.55
N TYR A 524 5.45 8.86 23.20
CA TYR A 524 6.27 9.79 22.43
C TYR A 524 7.11 10.67 23.36
N LEU A 525 8.42 10.72 23.13
CA LEU A 525 9.32 11.65 23.83
C LEU A 525 9.10 13.06 23.32
N GLY A 526 8.96 13.20 22.02
CA GLY A 526 8.71 14.45 21.36
C GLY A 526 8.48 14.30 19.85
N ILE A 527 8.38 15.42 19.18
CA ILE A 527 8.23 15.52 17.73
C ILE A 527 9.19 16.54 17.14
N CYS A 528 9.59 16.34 15.89
CA CYS A 528 10.25 17.33 15.06
C CYS A 528 9.19 18.26 14.47
N VAL A 529 9.13 19.50 14.94
CA VAL A 529 8.15 20.48 14.48
C VAL A 529 8.69 21.21 13.25
N LYS A 530 7.90 21.26 12.19
CA LYS A 530 8.00 22.21 11.10
C LYS A 530 7.02 23.36 11.40
N ASP A 531 7.51 24.57 11.63
CA ASP A 531 6.67 25.72 11.96
C ASP A 531 6.13 26.40 10.70
N TYR A 532 5.11 25.80 10.10
CA TYR A 532 4.43 26.36 8.92
C TYR A 532 3.86 27.75 9.20
N GLY A 533 3.38 27.98 10.42
CA GLY A 533 2.81 29.27 10.80
C GLY A 533 3.82 30.39 10.70
N ASN A 534 4.97 30.22 11.33
CA ASN A 534 6.06 31.17 11.30
C ASN A 534 6.61 31.36 9.86
N ALA A 535 6.79 30.28 9.12
CA ALA A 535 7.29 30.31 7.75
C ALA A 535 6.33 31.05 6.79
N ILE A 536 5.03 30.72 6.85
CA ILE A 536 4.00 31.40 6.01
C ILE A 536 3.88 32.88 6.38
N GLU A 537 3.89 33.23 7.66
CA GLU A 537 3.87 34.63 8.11
C GLU A 537 5.11 35.40 7.59
N ALA A 538 6.30 34.80 7.67
CA ALA A 538 7.53 35.37 7.16
C ALA A 538 7.47 35.61 5.63
N CYS A 539 6.95 34.63 4.86
CA CYS A 539 6.76 34.75 3.42
C CYS A 539 5.73 35.82 3.03
N LEU A 540 4.66 35.97 3.80
CA LEU A 540 3.66 37.02 3.58
C LEU A 540 4.23 38.41 3.88
N LYS A 541 5.12 38.55 4.88
CA LYS A 541 5.81 39.81 5.24
C LYS A 541 6.86 40.22 4.23
N ASP A 542 7.63 39.29 3.70
CA ASP A 542 8.74 39.55 2.79
C ASP A 542 8.70 38.59 1.59
N PHE A 543 7.67 38.71 0.79
CA PHE A 543 7.48 37.87 -0.39
C PHE A 543 8.58 38.08 -1.43
N LYS A 544 9.28 37.00 -1.78
CA LYS A 544 10.31 36.97 -2.83
C LYS A 544 9.98 35.88 -3.85
N GLY A 545 9.26 36.28 -4.88
CA GLY A 545 8.89 35.32 -5.93
C GLY A 545 10.12 34.73 -6.61
N GLY A 546 10.01 33.48 -7.00
CA GLY A 546 11.09 32.71 -7.52
C GLY A 546 12.17 32.33 -6.49
N HIS A 547 11.93 32.43 -5.20
CA HIS A 547 12.84 32.04 -4.13
C HIS A 547 12.20 30.99 -3.21
N THR A 548 13.04 30.27 -2.49
CA THR A 548 12.62 29.34 -1.44
C THR A 548 12.99 29.93 -0.07
N TYR A 549 12.03 30.00 0.83
CA TYR A 549 12.26 30.20 2.25
C TYR A 549 12.58 28.85 2.87
N THR A 550 13.65 28.75 3.65
CA THR A 550 13.98 27.54 4.39
C THR A 550 13.79 27.78 5.88
N GLY A 551 12.87 27.03 6.48
CA GLY A 551 12.73 26.97 7.94
C GLY A 551 13.83 26.09 8.52
N ASP A 552 14.67 26.67 9.38
CA ASP A 552 15.80 26.00 10.03
C ASP A 552 15.94 26.42 11.49
N CYS A 553 16.99 25.97 12.19
CA CYS A 553 17.26 26.36 13.57
C CYS A 553 17.56 27.85 13.71
N SER A 554 18.05 28.55 12.68
CA SER A 554 18.44 29.97 12.76
C SER A 554 17.24 30.92 12.81
N ASN A 555 16.11 30.50 12.29
CA ASN A 555 14.87 31.29 12.20
C ASN A 555 13.69 30.66 12.96
N ASN A 556 13.95 29.64 13.78
CA ASN A 556 12.97 28.84 14.49
C ASN A 556 11.90 28.22 13.56
N GLY A 557 12.25 27.96 12.31
CA GLY A 557 11.37 27.27 11.36
C GLY A 557 11.25 25.78 11.66
N ILE A 558 12.20 25.21 12.40
CA ILE A 558 12.18 23.87 12.97
C ILE A 558 12.62 23.87 14.43
N TYR A 559 12.06 22.97 15.21
CA TYR A 559 12.45 22.73 16.61
C TYR A 559 11.89 21.39 17.12
N LEU A 560 12.36 20.93 18.31
CA LEU A 560 11.73 19.80 19.02
C LEU A 560 10.65 20.31 19.97
N SER A 561 9.48 19.67 19.94
CA SER A 561 8.44 19.84 20.95
C SER A 561 8.28 18.52 21.71
N TYR A 562 8.13 18.59 23.03
CA TYR A 562 8.14 17.43 23.91
C TYR A 562 6.75 17.05 24.36
N SER A 563 6.38 15.80 24.20
CA SER A 563 5.18 15.20 24.80
C SER A 563 5.39 14.91 26.28
N ASN A 564 6.63 14.60 26.66
CA ASN A 564 7.02 14.31 28.04
C ASN A 564 8.30 15.07 28.41
N ALA A 565 8.13 16.32 28.86
CA ALA A 565 9.24 17.21 29.20
C ALA A 565 10.09 16.72 30.39
N ASP A 566 9.54 15.86 31.26
CA ASP A 566 10.29 15.29 32.40
C ASP A 566 11.38 14.32 31.95
N ASN A 567 11.24 13.76 30.75
CA ASN A 567 12.22 12.85 30.15
C ASN A 567 13.15 13.54 29.16
N ALA A 568 13.00 14.84 28.91
CA ALA A 568 13.87 15.60 28.04
C ALA A 568 15.21 15.92 28.74
N SER A 569 16.30 15.88 27.96
CA SER A 569 17.65 16.18 28.50
C SER A 569 17.86 17.64 28.88
N GLY A 570 17.07 18.54 28.29
CA GLY A 570 17.23 20.00 28.44
C GLY A 570 18.46 20.59 27.75
N LYS A 571 19.07 19.86 26.80
CA LYS A 571 20.32 20.27 26.12
C LYS A 571 20.16 20.59 24.64
N VAL A 572 18.99 20.41 24.08
CA VAL A 572 18.73 20.59 22.65
C VAL A 572 18.93 22.03 22.20
N ASP A 573 18.57 23.02 23.04
CA ASP A 573 18.74 24.45 22.70
C ASP A 573 20.21 24.82 22.43
N GLU A 574 21.16 24.22 23.14
CA GLU A 574 22.59 24.45 22.90
C GLU A 574 22.99 23.94 21.51
N ILE A 575 22.53 22.74 21.15
CA ILE A 575 22.80 22.14 19.84
C ILE A 575 22.09 22.88 18.72
N ALA A 576 20.84 23.30 18.93
CA ALA A 576 20.11 24.13 17.96
C ALA A 576 20.87 25.44 17.64
N ASN A 577 21.48 26.08 18.64
CA ASN A 577 22.32 27.26 18.45
C ASN A 577 23.61 26.95 17.65
N LEU A 578 24.22 25.79 17.87
CA LEU A 578 25.43 25.36 17.12
C LEU A 578 25.08 25.02 15.65
N LEU A 579 23.92 24.42 15.39
CA LEU A 579 23.39 24.23 14.04
C LEU A 579 23.07 25.58 13.37
N ALA A 580 22.39 26.47 14.08
CA ALA A 580 22.02 27.81 13.60
C ALA A 580 23.25 28.66 13.24
N SER A 581 24.33 28.56 14.02
CA SER A 581 25.57 29.28 13.75
C SER A 581 26.45 28.64 12.66
N GLY A 582 26.15 27.39 12.27
CA GLY A 582 26.96 26.62 11.34
C GLY A 582 28.22 26.03 11.96
N GLU A 583 28.37 26.06 13.30
CA GLU A 583 29.46 25.37 14.01
C GLU A 583 29.32 23.86 13.92
N ILE A 584 28.08 23.36 13.85
CA ILE A 584 27.72 21.98 13.45
C ILE A 584 27.03 22.05 12.09
N THR A 585 27.57 21.28 11.14
CA THR A 585 27.01 21.19 9.79
C THR A 585 26.84 19.70 9.44
N PRO A 586 25.64 19.12 9.62
CA PRO A 586 25.39 17.74 9.25
C PRO A 586 25.53 17.53 7.74
N THR A 587 25.93 16.34 7.34
CA THR A 587 26.12 15.97 5.93
C THR A 587 24.83 15.35 5.39
N PRO A 588 24.21 15.88 4.33
CA PRO A 588 23.03 15.30 3.73
C PRO A 588 23.36 13.99 3.01
N VAL A 589 22.39 13.07 2.99
CA VAL A 589 22.43 11.84 2.21
C VAL A 589 21.29 11.89 1.19
N ALA A 590 21.58 11.53 -0.06
CA ALA A 590 20.56 11.51 -1.11
C ALA A 590 19.55 10.35 -0.88
N PRO A 591 18.32 10.47 -1.36
CA PRO A 591 17.35 9.38 -1.32
C PRO A 591 17.94 8.08 -1.89
N GLY A 592 17.77 6.96 -1.18
CA GLY A 592 18.29 5.65 -1.57
C GLY A 592 19.83 5.49 -1.48
N ALA A 593 20.56 6.49 -1.01
CA ALA A 593 21.99 6.36 -0.78
C ALA A 593 22.29 5.77 0.61
N ASP A 594 23.41 5.07 0.71
CA ASP A 594 23.83 4.39 1.93
C ASP A 594 24.12 5.38 3.07
N VAL A 595 23.29 5.42 4.08
CA VAL A 595 23.45 6.31 5.24
C VAL A 595 24.71 6.00 6.06
N ARG A 596 25.32 4.81 5.91
CA ARG A 596 26.59 4.47 6.58
C ARG A 596 27.75 5.38 6.16
N LEU A 597 27.62 6.10 5.03
CA LEU A 597 28.61 7.06 4.57
C LEU A 597 28.83 8.23 5.54
N VAL A 598 27.86 8.53 6.40
CA VAL A 598 27.96 9.60 7.42
C VAL A 598 28.36 9.09 8.80
N VAL A 599 28.59 7.78 8.96
CA VAL A 599 29.03 7.19 10.24
C VAL A 599 30.54 7.22 10.32
N ASN A 600 31.09 7.89 11.35
CA ASN A 600 32.53 8.05 11.55
C ASN A 600 32.98 8.00 13.03
N SER A 601 32.18 7.35 13.89
CA SER A 601 32.42 7.24 15.33
C SER A 601 32.79 5.82 15.76
N ASN A 602 33.60 5.70 16.80
CA ASN A 602 33.89 4.42 17.45
C ASN A 602 32.87 4.09 18.57
N CYS A 603 32.04 5.04 18.96
CA CYS A 603 30.99 4.89 19.97
C CYS A 603 29.65 4.57 19.34
N PHE A 604 29.54 4.52 18.00
CA PHE A 604 28.29 4.34 17.31
C PHE A 604 28.34 3.14 16.34
N THR A 605 27.37 2.27 16.44
CA THR A 605 27.18 1.11 15.54
C THR A 605 25.87 1.26 14.80
N LEU A 606 25.91 1.19 13.47
CA LEU A 606 24.75 1.26 12.60
C LEU A 606 24.53 -0.08 11.92
N ASN A 607 23.39 -0.70 12.16
CA ASN A 607 22.85 -1.79 11.37
C ASN A 607 21.91 -1.17 10.32
N TYR A 608 22.22 -1.38 9.06
CA TYR A 608 21.50 -0.72 7.97
C TYR A 608 20.89 -1.74 7.01
N TRP A 609 19.61 -1.65 6.80
CA TRP A 609 18.86 -2.44 5.83
C TRP A 609 18.19 -1.52 4.81
N ILE A 610 18.35 -1.81 3.54
CA ILE A 610 17.57 -1.22 2.46
C ILE A 610 16.57 -2.28 2.01
N TYR A 611 15.33 -1.92 2.07
CA TYR A 611 14.23 -2.70 1.52
C TYR A 611 13.78 -2.01 0.22
N SER A 612 14.41 -2.36 -0.91
CA SER A 612 14.18 -1.75 -2.22
C SER A 612 13.46 -2.66 -3.19
#